data_31cfe8526e9a01aef44b8a67697ca3fb
#
_entry.id   31cfe8526e9a01aef44b8a67697ca3fb
#
_cell.length_a   1.000
_cell.length_b   1.000
_cell.length_c   1.000
_cell.angle_alpha   90.00
_cell.angle_beta   90.00
_cell.angle_gamma   90.00
#
_symmetry.space_group_name_H-M   'P 1'
#
loop_
_entity.id
_entity.type
_entity.pdbx_description
1 polymer ?
#
loop_
_entity_poly.entity_id
_entity_poly.type
_entity_poly.pdbx_seq_one_letter_code
_entity_poly.pdbx_strand_id
1 'polypeptide(L)'
;RDNGYNPISVQQILDAHDGKIVLPEKAVLLTFDDGYSSFYTRVWPLLKAYNWPALWAPVGSWVDAPANKKVDFGGLMTARDKFATWKMVEEMGKSPLVEVGAHTWNSHFGAEANPQGSKEPAVANRLFDKKTGTYETDEQYNRRINTDISLITNKIKSVTGKSPRAWVWPYGAANGTTLKLAKEHGYKMAFTLNEGLANAAFLDDIPRVLISDNPSLKRFASQVAQVREPQNGHHAHDHEHQQQRAARRQHRNHGQLLADAGTLEIEHEFAASPVAR
;
A
#
# COMPACT_ATOMS: atom_id res chain seq x y z
N ARG A 1 -3.71 -12.04 18.41
CA ARG A 1 -4.33 -11.94 19.73
C ARG A 1 -3.52 -12.72 20.75
N ASP A 2 -3.31 -14.01 20.53
CA ASP A 2 -2.63 -14.91 21.51
C ASP A 2 -1.18 -14.53 21.80
N ASN A 3 -0.54 -13.77 20.90
CA ASN A 3 0.80 -13.20 21.09
C ASN A 3 0.79 -11.77 21.66
N GLY A 4 -0.36 -11.27 22.09
CA GLY A 4 -0.53 -9.96 22.74
C GLY A 4 -0.47 -8.78 21.78
N TYR A 5 -0.60 -8.96 20.47
CA TYR A 5 -0.70 -7.86 19.52
C TYR A 5 -2.06 -7.15 19.63
N ASN A 6 -2.02 -5.83 19.55
CA ASN A 6 -3.18 -4.96 19.65
C ASN A 6 -3.40 -4.24 18.32
N PRO A 7 -4.37 -4.68 17.48
CA PRO A 7 -4.71 -3.95 16.26
C PRO A 7 -5.22 -2.54 16.57
N ILE A 8 -4.64 -1.55 15.89
CA ILE A 8 -4.95 -0.12 16.07
C ILE A 8 -5.43 0.49 14.76
N SER A 9 -6.17 1.59 14.87
CA SER A 9 -6.67 2.35 13.74
C SER A 9 -5.69 3.45 13.27
N VAL A 10 -5.90 3.95 12.06
CA VAL A 10 -5.24 5.16 11.54
C VAL A 10 -5.51 6.35 12.48
N GLN A 11 -6.72 6.47 13.04
CA GLN A 11 -7.03 7.55 13.98
C GLN A 11 -6.19 7.47 15.25
N GLN A 12 -5.98 6.27 15.80
CA GLN A 12 -5.14 6.11 17.00
C GLN A 12 -3.67 6.49 16.73
N ILE A 13 -3.15 6.22 15.52
CA ILE A 13 -1.80 6.67 15.15
C ILE A 13 -1.75 8.20 15.10
N LEU A 14 -2.75 8.86 14.51
CA LEU A 14 -2.82 10.32 14.48
C LEU A 14 -2.98 10.92 15.88
N ASP A 15 -3.80 10.33 16.74
CA ASP A 15 -3.98 10.80 18.11
C ASP A 15 -2.71 10.61 18.96
N ALA A 16 -1.96 9.55 18.70
CA ALA A 16 -0.66 9.35 19.33
C ALA A 16 0.39 10.35 18.81
N HIS A 17 0.39 10.65 17.50
CA HIS A 17 1.22 11.69 16.91
C HIS A 17 0.97 13.06 17.54
N ASP A 18 -0.29 13.38 17.76
CA ASP A 18 -0.72 14.63 18.41
C ASP A 18 -0.51 14.64 19.92
N GLY A 19 0.01 13.56 20.53
CA GLY A 19 0.21 13.43 21.97
C GLY A 19 -1.07 13.28 22.79
N LYS A 20 -2.21 12.96 22.15
CA LYS A 20 -3.51 12.81 22.83
C LYS A 20 -3.66 11.48 23.53
N ILE A 21 -3.02 10.43 23.01
CA ILE A 21 -3.03 9.07 23.59
C ILE A 21 -1.64 8.45 23.57
N VAL A 22 -1.45 7.43 24.38
CA VAL A 22 -0.33 6.49 24.28
C VAL A 22 -0.84 5.22 23.62
N LEU A 23 -0.12 4.73 22.60
CA LEU A 23 -0.48 3.48 21.93
C LEU A 23 -0.30 2.28 22.88
N PRO A 24 -1.13 1.23 22.74
CA PRO A 24 -0.98 0.02 23.51
C PRO A 24 0.36 -0.67 23.21
N GLU A 25 0.80 -1.55 24.11
CA GLU A 25 1.94 -2.43 23.83
C GLU A 25 1.64 -3.31 22.63
N LYS A 26 2.69 -3.61 21.83
CA LYS A 26 2.56 -4.41 20.61
C LYS A 26 1.43 -3.90 19.68
N ALA A 27 1.28 -2.57 19.59
CA ALA A 27 0.38 -1.97 18.61
C ALA A 27 0.73 -2.43 17.19
N VAL A 28 -0.28 -2.74 16.38
CA VAL A 28 -0.12 -3.13 14.97
C VAL A 28 -1.25 -2.54 14.13
N LEU A 29 -0.93 -1.85 13.04
CA LEU A 29 -1.89 -1.49 12.03
C LEU A 29 -1.91 -2.57 10.95
N LEU A 30 -3.11 -3.11 10.67
CA LEU A 30 -3.33 -4.02 9.55
C LEU A 30 -3.59 -3.20 8.29
N THR A 31 -2.81 -3.46 7.22
CA THR A 31 -2.95 -2.73 5.96
C THR A 31 -3.14 -3.69 4.79
N PHE A 32 -4.01 -3.32 3.83
CA PHE A 32 -4.34 -4.12 2.66
C PHE A 32 -4.35 -3.22 1.44
N ASP A 33 -3.55 -3.56 0.45
CA ASP A 33 -3.33 -2.75 -0.74
C ASP A 33 -4.17 -3.23 -1.94
N ASP A 34 -4.02 -2.57 -3.09
CA ASP A 34 -4.51 -2.92 -4.43
C ASP A 34 -6.03 -2.82 -4.65
N GLY A 35 -6.84 -3.12 -3.66
CA GLY A 35 -8.29 -3.03 -3.82
C GLY A 35 -8.97 -4.34 -4.20
N TYR A 36 -8.43 -5.50 -3.82
CA TYR A 36 -9.05 -6.80 -4.07
C TYR A 36 -10.44 -6.95 -3.45
N SER A 37 -11.36 -7.60 -4.17
CA SER A 37 -12.73 -7.91 -3.71
C SER A 37 -12.73 -8.90 -2.53
N SER A 38 -11.70 -9.71 -2.41
CA SER A 38 -11.54 -10.65 -1.31
C SER A 38 -11.31 -9.97 0.05
N PHE A 39 -10.83 -8.72 0.09
CA PHE A 39 -10.88 -7.95 1.33
C PHE A 39 -12.33 -7.80 1.83
N TYR A 40 -13.25 -7.39 0.96
CA TYR A 40 -14.66 -7.24 1.30
C TYR A 40 -15.32 -8.57 1.67
N THR A 41 -15.05 -9.64 0.90
CA THR A 41 -15.76 -10.91 1.06
C THR A 41 -15.20 -11.82 2.14
N ARG A 42 -13.93 -11.69 2.52
CA ARG A 42 -13.23 -12.58 3.45
C ARG A 42 -12.63 -11.87 4.65
N VAL A 43 -11.88 -10.78 4.43
CA VAL A 43 -11.16 -10.07 5.49
C VAL A 43 -12.11 -9.24 6.34
N TRP A 44 -12.93 -8.40 5.72
CA TRP A 44 -13.85 -7.52 6.46
C TRP A 44 -14.84 -8.24 7.39
N PRO A 45 -15.43 -9.39 7.04
CA PRO A 45 -16.19 -10.18 8.01
C PRO A 45 -15.39 -10.59 9.26
N LEU A 46 -14.11 -10.95 9.09
CA LEU A 46 -13.22 -11.28 10.21
C LEU A 46 -12.89 -10.04 11.04
N LEU A 47 -12.57 -8.91 10.41
CA LEU A 47 -12.34 -7.65 11.12
C LEU A 47 -13.55 -7.25 11.98
N LYS A 48 -14.78 -7.45 11.47
CA LYS A 48 -16.01 -7.22 12.24
C LYS A 48 -16.15 -8.18 13.41
N ALA A 49 -15.89 -9.46 13.19
CA ALA A 49 -16.01 -10.49 14.22
C ALA A 49 -15.04 -10.28 15.40
N TYR A 50 -13.84 -9.76 15.11
CA TYR A 50 -12.82 -9.47 16.11
C TYR A 50 -12.80 -8.03 16.61
N ASN A 51 -13.59 -7.14 16.01
CA ASN A 51 -13.57 -5.69 16.21
C ASN A 51 -12.18 -5.10 15.97
N TRP A 52 -11.51 -5.50 14.88
CA TRP A 52 -10.17 -5.07 14.52
C TRP A 52 -10.22 -4.01 13.42
N PRO A 53 -9.59 -2.86 13.63
CA PRO A 53 -9.47 -1.85 12.58
C PRO A 53 -8.39 -2.23 11.55
N ALA A 54 -8.56 -1.69 10.33
CA ALA A 54 -7.58 -1.84 9.26
C ALA A 54 -7.58 -0.62 8.33
N LEU A 55 -6.46 -0.44 7.63
CA LEU A 55 -6.32 0.43 6.46
C LEU A 55 -6.50 -0.42 5.20
N TRP A 56 -7.38 0.02 4.30
CA TRP A 56 -7.53 -0.57 2.97
C TRP A 56 -7.31 0.50 1.90
N ALA A 57 -6.34 0.28 1.00
CA ALA A 57 -5.89 1.27 0.03
C ALA A 57 -6.00 0.74 -1.41
N PRO A 58 -7.07 1.08 -2.14
CA PRO A 58 -7.27 0.60 -3.50
C PRO A 58 -6.49 1.42 -4.53
N VAL A 59 -6.15 0.76 -5.65
CA VAL A 59 -5.82 1.42 -6.91
C VAL A 59 -7.11 1.82 -7.62
N GLY A 60 -7.32 3.12 -7.79
CA GLY A 60 -8.59 3.66 -8.25
C GLY A 60 -9.04 3.14 -9.61
N SER A 61 -8.15 3.12 -10.60
CA SER A 61 -8.45 2.65 -11.96
C SER A 61 -8.83 1.17 -12.01
N TRP A 62 -8.32 0.35 -11.10
CA TRP A 62 -8.67 -1.07 -11.04
C TRP A 62 -10.08 -1.28 -10.50
N VAL A 63 -10.44 -0.51 -9.47
CA VAL A 63 -11.81 -0.51 -8.90
C VAL A 63 -12.82 0.13 -9.86
N ASP A 64 -12.39 1.08 -10.70
CA ASP A 64 -13.25 1.79 -11.67
C ASP A 64 -13.37 1.05 -13.02
N ALA A 65 -12.56 0.02 -13.25
CA ALA A 65 -12.55 -0.70 -14.51
C ALA A 65 -13.93 -1.31 -14.84
N PRO A 66 -14.39 -1.24 -16.10
CA PRO A 66 -15.65 -1.85 -16.52
C PRO A 66 -15.69 -3.36 -16.28
N ALA A 67 -16.86 -3.89 -15.93
CA ALA A 67 -17.05 -5.31 -15.59
C ALA A 67 -16.58 -6.31 -16.67
N ASN A 68 -16.63 -5.89 -17.95
CA ASN A 68 -16.22 -6.71 -19.10
C ASN A 68 -14.75 -6.53 -19.50
N LYS A 69 -13.96 -5.78 -18.74
CA LYS A 69 -12.53 -5.56 -19.00
C LYS A 69 -11.68 -6.34 -18.02
N LYS A 70 -10.47 -6.67 -18.44
CA LYS A 70 -9.42 -7.13 -17.54
C LYS A 70 -8.63 -5.92 -17.02
N VAL A 71 -8.08 -6.06 -15.84
CA VAL A 71 -7.17 -5.09 -15.22
C VAL A 71 -5.73 -5.55 -15.47
N ASP A 72 -4.89 -4.64 -15.91
CA ASP A 72 -3.45 -4.90 -15.98
C ASP A 72 -2.85 -4.76 -14.58
N PHE A 73 -2.60 -5.89 -13.95
CA PHE A 73 -1.97 -5.99 -12.63
C PHE A 73 -0.48 -6.28 -12.80
N GLY A 74 0.32 -5.24 -12.95
CA GLY A 74 1.78 -5.38 -13.09
C GLY A 74 2.25 -6.19 -14.30
N GLY A 75 1.52 -6.15 -15.41
CA GLY A 75 1.77 -6.96 -16.63
C GLY A 75 0.92 -8.24 -16.72
N LEU A 76 0.17 -8.57 -15.65
CA LEU A 76 -0.75 -9.71 -15.64
C LEU A 76 -2.20 -9.25 -15.86
N MET A 77 -2.81 -9.67 -16.95
CA MET A 77 -4.22 -9.36 -17.26
C MET A 77 -5.18 -10.11 -16.35
N THR A 78 -5.57 -9.49 -15.26
CA THR A 78 -6.38 -10.05 -14.16
C THR A 78 -7.87 -9.79 -14.40
N ALA A 79 -8.72 -10.75 -14.06
CA ALA A 79 -10.17 -10.60 -14.19
C ALA A 79 -10.71 -9.49 -13.27
N ARG A 80 -11.63 -8.65 -13.79
CA ARG A 80 -12.17 -7.48 -13.09
C ARG A 80 -12.86 -7.83 -11.76
N ASP A 81 -13.49 -8.97 -11.65
CA ASP A 81 -14.20 -9.47 -10.48
C ASP A 81 -13.27 -9.77 -9.28
N LYS A 82 -11.96 -9.87 -9.53
CA LYS A 82 -10.97 -9.97 -8.47
C LYS A 82 -10.83 -8.67 -7.66
N PHE A 83 -11.21 -7.54 -8.24
CA PHE A 83 -11.15 -6.23 -7.59
C PHE A 83 -12.52 -5.79 -7.07
N ALA A 84 -12.51 -5.03 -5.99
CA ALA A 84 -13.72 -4.48 -5.38
C ALA A 84 -14.49 -3.56 -6.35
N THR A 85 -15.73 -3.29 -6.02
CA THR A 85 -16.56 -2.26 -6.68
C THR A 85 -16.64 -1.02 -5.79
N TRP A 86 -16.93 0.14 -6.39
CA TRP A 86 -17.15 1.35 -5.60
C TRP A 86 -18.30 1.23 -4.60
N LYS A 87 -19.29 0.38 -4.87
CA LYS A 87 -20.34 0.04 -3.91
C LYS A 87 -19.79 -0.67 -2.67
N MET A 88 -18.88 -1.63 -2.86
CA MET A 88 -18.19 -2.28 -1.73
C MET A 88 -17.36 -1.26 -0.93
N VAL A 89 -16.67 -0.33 -1.62
CA VAL A 89 -15.92 0.75 -0.98
C VAL A 89 -16.82 1.64 -0.15
N GLU A 90 -17.99 2.03 -0.68
CA GLU A 90 -18.99 2.81 0.04
C GLU A 90 -19.43 2.10 1.33
N GLU A 91 -19.75 0.82 1.24
CA GLU A 91 -20.20 0.04 2.39
C GLU A 91 -19.11 -0.08 3.47
N MET A 92 -17.87 -0.37 3.06
CA MET A 92 -16.72 -0.45 3.97
C MET A 92 -16.39 0.91 4.60
N GLY A 93 -16.47 2.00 3.83
CA GLY A 93 -16.19 3.36 4.30
C GLY A 93 -17.18 3.89 5.36
N LYS A 94 -18.36 3.27 5.47
CA LYS A 94 -19.33 3.52 6.55
C LYS A 94 -18.94 2.84 7.86
N SER A 95 -18.10 1.81 7.80
CA SER A 95 -17.64 1.10 9.00
C SER A 95 -16.59 1.92 9.74
N PRO A 96 -16.63 1.98 11.08
CA PRO A 96 -15.56 2.60 11.87
C PRO A 96 -14.26 1.76 11.86
N LEU A 97 -14.33 0.51 11.39
CA LEU A 97 -13.19 -0.40 11.37
C LEU A 97 -12.33 -0.28 10.12
N VAL A 98 -12.82 0.34 9.03
CA VAL A 98 -12.08 0.44 7.78
C VAL A 98 -11.75 1.89 7.47
N GLU A 99 -10.48 2.22 7.53
CA GLU A 99 -9.96 3.44 6.92
C GLU A 99 -9.72 3.16 5.43
N VAL A 100 -10.34 3.97 4.56
CA VAL A 100 -10.08 3.88 3.12
C VAL A 100 -8.97 4.87 2.78
N GLY A 101 -7.78 4.35 2.52
CA GLY A 101 -6.61 5.11 2.04
C GLY A 101 -6.55 5.12 0.51
N ALA A 102 -5.44 5.61 -0.03
CA ALA A 102 -5.20 5.66 -1.47
C ALA A 102 -3.90 4.97 -1.86
N HIS A 103 -3.96 4.20 -2.97
CA HIS A 103 -2.83 3.49 -3.57
C HIS A 103 -2.62 3.94 -5.04
N THR A 104 -2.75 5.24 -5.29
CA THR A 104 -2.82 5.90 -6.61
C THR A 104 -4.14 5.68 -7.36
N TRP A 105 -4.38 6.52 -8.36
CA TRP A 105 -5.44 6.25 -9.33
C TRP A 105 -5.00 5.24 -10.38
N ASN A 106 -3.89 5.52 -11.07
CA ASN A 106 -3.39 4.71 -12.18
C ASN A 106 -1.85 4.76 -12.32
N SER A 107 -1.13 4.97 -11.21
CA SER A 107 0.33 5.00 -11.19
C SER A 107 0.95 3.77 -10.55
N HIS A 108 0.18 2.67 -10.42
CA HIS A 108 0.64 1.39 -9.93
C HIS A 108 1.11 0.49 -11.07
N PHE A 109 2.23 0.85 -11.70
CA PHE A 109 2.87 0.04 -12.73
C PHE A 109 4.38 0.34 -12.80
N GLY A 110 5.13 -0.62 -13.34
CA GLY A 110 6.54 -0.43 -13.68
C GLY A 110 6.66 0.32 -15.00
N ALA A 111 7.07 1.58 -14.95
CA ALA A 111 7.31 2.41 -16.12
C ALA A 111 8.72 2.21 -16.66
N GLU A 112 8.92 2.43 -17.95
CA GLU A 112 10.25 2.53 -18.49
C GLU A 112 10.98 3.74 -17.90
N ALA A 113 12.15 3.49 -17.31
CA ALA A 113 12.90 4.46 -16.56
C ALA A 113 14.22 4.87 -17.25
N ASN A 114 14.62 4.18 -18.33
CA ASN A 114 15.85 4.49 -19.07
C ASN A 114 15.85 3.89 -20.48
N PRO A 115 16.80 4.26 -21.33
CA PRO A 115 16.95 3.71 -22.70
C PRO A 115 17.14 2.18 -22.72
N GLN A 116 17.71 1.60 -21.68
CA GLN A 116 17.97 0.17 -21.55
C GLN A 116 16.71 -0.65 -21.23
N GLY A 117 15.58 0.05 -20.93
CA GLY A 117 14.30 -0.59 -20.67
C GLY A 117 14.11 -1.10 -19.24
N SER A 118 14.91 -0.60 -18.29
CA SER A 118 14.66 -0.86 -16.86
C SER A 118 13.28 -0.35 -16.46
N LYS A 119 12.61 -1.11 -15.59
CA LYS A 119 11.29 -0.75 -15.08
C LYS A 119 11.42 -0.20 -13.66
N GLU A 120 10.80 0.96 -13.42
CA GLU A 120 10.75 1.60 -12.10
C GLU A 120 9.31 2.02 -11.78
N PRO A 121 8.93 2.09 -10.49
CA PRO A 121 7.59 2.49 -10.09
C PRO A 121 7.19 3.86 -10.65
N ALA A 122 6.13 3.90 -11.46
CA ALA A 122 5.69 5.12 -12.14
C ALA A 122 5.33 6.26 -11.18
N VAL A 123 4.82 5.93 -9.98
CA VAL A 123 4.46 6.91 -8.94
C VAL A 123 5.66 7.70 -8.44
N ALA A 124 6.86 7.11 -8.44
CA ALA A 124 8.07 7.71 -7.89
C ALA A 124 9.09 8.16 -8.93
N ASN A 125 8.87 7.86 -10.21
CA ASN A 125 9.86 8.09 -11.26
C ASN A 125 9.27 8.85 -12.46
N ARG A 126 10.11 9.61 -13.15
CA ARG A 126 9.79 10.21 -14.45
C ARG A 126 9.72 9.10 -15.50
N LEU A 127 8.75 9.18 -16.38
CA LEU A 127 8.61 8.25 -17.49
C LEU A 127 9.66 8.55 -18.55
N PHE A 128 10.24 7.50 -19.12
CA PHE A 128 11.10 7.61 -20.30
C PHE A 128 10.31 7.22 -21.56
N ASP A 129 10.28 8.12 -22.53
CA ASP A 129 9.66 7.83 -23.82
C ASP A 129 10.73 7.33 -24.81
N LYS A 130 10.67 6.04 -25.13
CA LYS A 130 11.58 5.39 -26.10
C LYS A 130 11.49 5.99 -27.50
N LYS A 131 10.34 6.54 -27.89
CA LYS A 131 10.16 7.09 -29.25
C LYS A 131 10.90 8.38 -29.45
N THR A 132 10.90 9.22 -28.43
CA THR A 132 11.56 10.53 -28.45
C THR A 132 12.96 10.49 -27.82
N GLY A 133 13.27 9.45 -27.04
CA GLY A 133 14.52 9.34 -26.30
C GLY A 133 14.62 10.33 -25.13
N THR A 134 13.48 10.81 -24.61
CA THR A 134 13.44 11.86 -23.58
C THR A 134 12.69 11.41 -22.34
N TYR A 135 12.99 12.05 -21.22
CA TYR A 135 12.25 11.87 -19.96
C TYR A 135 11.14 12.92 -19.84
N GLU A 136 10.12 12.60 -19.06
CA GLU A 136 9.19 13.63 -18.56
C GLU A 136 9.98 14.79 -17.96
N THR A 137 9.54 16.02 -18.24
CA THR A 137 10.02 17.19 -17.50
C THR A 137 9.47 17.19 -16.08
N ASP A 138 9.99 18.03 -15.20
CA ASP A 138 9.46 18.20 -13.85
C ASP A 138 7.99 18.62 -13.87
N GLU A 139 7.61 19.50 -14.79
CA GLU A 139 6.23 19.96 -14.94
C GLU A 139 5.30 18.85 -15.44
N GLN A 140 5.77 18.00 -16.35
CA GLN A 140 4.99 16.86 -16.85
C GLN A 140 4.79 15.82 -15.75
N TYR A 141 5.85 15.47 -15.03
CA TYR A 141 5.79 14.57 -13.88
C TYR A 141 4.83 15.11 -12.81
N ASN A 142 5.01 16.35 -12.37
CA ASN A 142 4.17 17.00 -11.38
C ASN A 142 2.70 17.01 -11.79
N ARG A 143 2.41 17.33 -13.05
CA ARG A 143 1.04 17.34 -13.58
C ARG A 143 0.42 15.94 -13.56
N ARG A 144 1.17 14.93 -14.00
CA ARG A 144 0.70 13.53 -14.00
C ARG A 144 0.38 13.05 -12.60
N ILE A 145 1.30 13.24 -11.66
CA ILE A 145 1.13 12.82 -10.27
C ILE A 145 0.01 13.60 -9.56
N ASN A 146 -0.03 14.92 -9.74
CA ASN A 146 -1.09 15.74 -9.15
C ASN A 146 -2.49 15.35 -9.68
N THR A 147 -2.60 15.01 -10.95
CA THR A 147 -3.86 14.52 -11.55
C THR A 147 -4.24 13.16 -10.96
N ASP A 148 -3.29 12.24 -10.83
CA ASP A 148 -3.50 10.91 -10.27
C ASP A 148 -4.00 10.99 -8.82
N ILE A 149 -3.32 11.77 -7.98
CA ILE A 149 -3.70 12.00 -6.58
C ILE A 149 -5.10 12.65 -6.49
N SER A 150 -5.36 13.65 -7.31
CA SER A 150 -6.65 14.35 -7.34
C SER A 150 -7.81 13.39 -7.67
N LEU A 151 -7.62 12.53 -8.68
CA LEU A 151 -8.63 11.56 -9.12
C LEU A 151 -8.99 10.58 -8.01
N ILE A 152 -7.98 9.94 -7.39
CA ILE A 152 -8.24 8.95 -6.33
C ILE A 152 -8.84 9.61 -5.09
N THR A 153 -8.33 10.78 -4.69
CA THR A 153 -8.82 11.54 -3.53
C THR A 153 -10.29 11.92 -3.70
N ASN A 154 -10.64 12.53 -4.85
CA ASN A 154 -12.01 12.97 -5.14
C ASN A 154 -12.96 11.77 -5.25
N LYS A 155 -12.52 10.67 -5.85
CA LYS A 155 -13.34 9.47 -5.98
C LYS A 155 -13.63 8.84 -4.62
N ILE A 156 -12.61 8.62 -3.78
CA ILE A 156 -12.81 8.09 -2.43
C ILE A 156 -13.74 9.01 -1.64
N LYS A 157 -13.50 10.32 -1.65
CA LYS A 157 -14.34 11.30 -0.96
C LYS A 157 -15.80 11.26 -1.44
N SER A 158 -16.02 11.17 -2.75
CA SER A 158 -17.38 11.12 -3.33
C SER A 158 -18.16 9.88 -2.91
N VAL A 159 -17.45 8.75 -2.73
CA VAL A 159 -18.07 7.45 -2.42
C VAL A 159 -18.24 7.25 -0.92
N THR A 160 -17.26 7.65 -0.11
CA THR A 160 -17.25 7.41 1.34
C THR A 160 -17.72 8.59 2.17
N GLY A 161 -17.83 9.78 1.57
CA GLY A 161 -18.09 11.04 2.27
C GLY A 161 -16.88 11.58 3.04
N LYS A 162 -15.73 10.89 3.03
CA LYS A 162 -14.52 11.24 3.77
C LYS A 162 -13.34 11.38 2.83
N SER A 163 -12.50 12.41 3.02
CA SER A 163 -11.21 12.50 2.33
C SER A 163 -10.25 11.46 2.90
N PRO A 164 -9.51 10.72 2.05
CA PRO A 164 -8.50 9.78 2.52
C PRO A 164 -7.37 10.52 3.24
N ARG A 165 -6.83 9.91 4.30
CA ARG A 165 -5.76 10.49 5.13
C ARG A 165 -4.45 9.73 5.01
N ALA A 166 -4.51 8.50 4.48
CA ALA A 166 -3.39 7.59 4.34
C ALA A 166 -3.01 7.42 2.87
N TRP A 167 -1.77 7.73 2.53
CA TRP A 167 -1.15 7.47 1.24
C TRP A 167 -0.33 6.20 1.33
N VAL A 168 -0.56 5.25 0.47
CA VAL A 168 0.19 3.99 0.43
C VAL A 168 0.98 3.93 -0.87
N TRP A 169 2.29 3.78 -0.77
CA TRP A 169 3.16 3.81 -1.92
C TRP A 169 3.11 2.50 -2.71
N PRO A 170 2.77 2.52 -4.01
CA PRO A 170 3.00 1.38 -4.89
C PRO A 170 4.43 0.87 -4.79
N TYR A 171 4.59 -0.43 -4.60
CA TYR A 171 5.90 -1.08 -4.43
C TYR A 171 6.74 -0.54 -3.26
N GLY A 172 6.16 0.24 -2.37
CA GLY A 172 6.88 0.95 -1.31
C GLY A 172 7.79 2.08 -1.80
N ALA A 173 7.76 2.41 -3.10
CA ALA A 173 8.66 3.37 -3.72
C ALA A 173 8.20 4.81 -3.46
N ALA A 174 8.95 5.51 -2.63
CA ALA A 174 8.67 6.89 -2.21
C ALA A 174 9.59 7.91 -2.87
N ASN A 175 9.09 9.13 -3.09
CA ASN A 175 9.90 10.30 -3.37
C ASN A 175 9.29 11.58 -2.79
N GLY A 176 10.13 12.60 -2.59
CA GLY A 176 9.73 13.84 -1.93
C GLY A 176 8.73 14.67 -2.72
N THR A 177 8.76 14.65 -4.06
CA THR A 177 7.85 15.42 -4.90
C THR A 177 6.41 14.89 -4.79
N THR A 178 6.22 13.58 -4.95
CA THR A 178 4.90 12.96 -4.82
C THR A 178 4.39 13.06 -3.38
N LEU A 179 5.26 12.91 -2.36
CA LEU A 179 4.88 13.09 -0.97
C LEU A 179 4.35 14.50 -0.71
N LYS A 180 5.06 15.52 -1.21
CA LYS A 180 4.63 16.93 -1.09
C LYS A 180 3.24 17.12 -1.71
N LEU A 181 3.03 16.64 -2.94
CA LEU A 181 1.73 16.71 -3.61
C LEU A 181 0.64 15.97 -2.83
N ALA A 182 0.91 14.78 -2.31
CA ALA A 182 -0.05 14.05 -1.47
C ALA A 182 -0.43 14.86 -0.22
N LYS A 183 0.54 15.48 0.45
CA LYS A 183 0.27 16.36 1.61
C LYS A 183 -0.58 17.57 1.24
N GLU A 184 -0.37 18.19 0.08
CA GLU A 184 -1.18 19.28 -0.45
C GLU A 184 -2.65 18.84 -0.70
N HIS A 185 -2.87 17.57 -1.05
CA HIS A 185 -4.20 16.96 -1.16
C HIS A 185 -4.80 16.49 0.19
N GLY A 186 -4.11 16.73 1.31
CA GLY A 186 -4.61 16.48 2.66
C GLY A 186 -4.24 15.14 3.28
N TYR A 187 -3.38 14.36 2.63
CA TYR A 187 -2.84 13.14 3.24
C TYR A 187 -1.99 13.48 4.47
N LYS A 188 -2.19 12.73 5.54
CA LYS A 188 -1.54 12.97 6.84
C LYS A 188 -0.40 12.01 7.12
N MET A 189 -0.39 10.87 6.44
CA MET A 189 0.60 9.82 6.62
C MET A 189 0.87 9.08 5.32
N ALA A 190 2.08 8.55 5.19
CA ALA A 190 2.51 7.78 4.03
C ALA A 190 3.17 6.47 4.47
N PHE A 191 2.79 5.37 3.81
CA PHE A 191 3.22 4.01 4.13
C PHE A 191 4.12 3.47 3.04
N THR A 192 5.31 3.02 3.43
CA THR A 192 6.31 2.39 2.55
C THR A 192 6.40 0.89 2.82
N LEU A 193 7.35 0.22 2.17
CA LEU A 193 7.78 -1.14 2.49
C LEU A 193 9.22 -1.17 3.04
N ASN A 194 9.66 -0.03 3.58
CA ASN A 194 10.92 0.02 4.32
C ASN A 194 10.83 -0.92 5.53
N GLU A 195 11.91 -1.60 5.84
CA GLU A 195 11.98 -2.46 7.02
C GLU A 195 12.14 -1.60 8.27
N GLY A 196 11.46 -1.96 9.34
CA GLY A 196 11.60 -1.29 10.62
C GLY A 196 10.33 -1.23 11.45
N LEU A 197 10.51 -0.74 12.67
CA LEU A 197 9.42 -0.47 13.58
C LEU A 197 8.89 0.94 13.32
N ALA A 198 7.59 1.06 13.07
CA ALA A 198 6.95 2.35 12.87
C ALA A 198 6.99 3.19 14.17
N ASN A 199 7.19 4.50 14.01
CA ASN A 199 7.14 5.46 15.11
C ASN A 199 6.07 6.51 14.79
N ALA A 200 5.09 6.67 15.68
CA ALA A 200 4.00 7.62 15.49
C ALA A 200 4.45 9.09 15.42
N ALA A 201 5.68 9.42 15.83
CA ALA A 201 6.24 10.75 15.63
C ALA A 201 6.57 11.07 14.15
N PHE A 202 6.77 10.07 13.30
CA PHE A 202 7.18 10.21 11.91
C PHE A 202 6.13 9.58 10.98
N LEU A 203 5.27 10.40 10.39
CA LEU A 203 4.14 9.94 9.59
C LEU A 203 4.42 9.90 8.07
N ASP A 204 5.53 10.45 7.62
CA ASP A 204 5.84 10.60 6.20
C ASP A 204 6.51 9.36 5.57
N ASP A 205 7.00 8.45 6.41
CA ASP A 205 7.65 7.20 5.99
C ASP A 205 7.37 6.11 7.02
N ILE A 206 6.15 5.61 7.04
CA ILE A 206 5.74 4.56 7.97
C ILE A 206 6.12 3.20 7.37
N PRO A 207 7.08 2.47 7.99
CA PRO A 207 7.51 1.18 7.51
C PRO A 207 6.44 0.12 7.69
N ARG A 208 6.45 -0.88 6.80
CA ARG A 208 5.51 -2.02 6.85
C ARG A 208 6.23 -3.33 6.61
N VAL A 209 5.76 -4.37 7.28
CA VAL A 209 6.16 -5.76 7.00
C VAL A 209 5.26 -6.32 5.91
N LEU A 210 5.81 -6.57 4.74
CA LEU A 210 5.09 -7.22 3.65
C LEU A 210 4.89 -8.70 3.98
N ILE A 211 3.64 -9.14 3.96
CA ILE A 211 3.27 -10.55 4.12
C ILE A 211 2.88 -11.09 2.75
N SER A 212 3.73 -11.92 2.18
CA SER A 212 3.54 -12.54 0.87
C SER A 212 3.51 -14.07 0.97
N ASP A 213 3.11 -14.73 -0.12
CA ASP A 213 3.21 -16.18 -0.30
C ASP A 213 2.45 -17.02 0.73
N ASN A 214 1.36 -16.48 1.30
CA ASN A 214 0.51 -17.18 2.27
C ASN A 214 1.34 -17.96 3.31
N PRO A 215 2.15 -17.28 4.14
CA PRO A 215 3.10 -17.93 5.02
C PRO A 215 2.40 -18.78 6.09
N SER A 216 3.07 -19.83 6.55
CA SER A 216 2.59 -20.56 7.74
C SER A 216 2.52 -19.61 8.95
N LEU A 217 1.65 -19.92 9.93
CA LEU A 217 1.53 -19.13 11.16
C LEU A 217 2.87 -18.89 11.87
N LYS A 218 3.75 -19.89 11.86
CA LYS A 218 5.11 -19.79 12.43
C LYS A 218 5.94 -18.77 11.67
N ARG A 219 5.93 -18.80 10.34
CA ARG A 219 6.67 -17.84 9.49
C ARG A 219 6.12 -16.44 9.66
N PHE A 220 4.80 -16.28 9.63
CA PHE A 220 4.14 -15.01 9.89
C PHE A 220 4.54 -14.41 11.24
N ALA A 221 4.43 -15.19 12.33
CA ALA A 221 4.82 -14.75 13.66
C ALA A 221 6.29 -14.34 13.73
N SER A 222 7.17 -15.09 13.08
CA SER A 222 8.60 -14.77 13.00
C SER A 222 8.86 -13.47 12.24
N GLN A 223 8.21 -13.25 11.10
CA GLN A 223 8.36 -12.01 10.32
C GLN A 223 7.95 -10.77 11.13
N VAL A 224 6.83 -10.85 11.85
CA VAL A 224 6.36 -9.73 12.69
C VAL A 224 7.23 -9.53 13.93
N ALA A 225 7.78 -10.60 14.51
CA ALA A 225 8.65 -10.52 15.69
C ALA A 225 10.03 -9.94 15.36
N GLN A 226 10.63 -10.29 14.22
CA GLN A 226 11.96 -9.83 13.80
C GLN A 226 12.08 -8.30 13.71
N VAL A 227 10.99 -7.61 13.38
CA VAL A 227 10.99 -6.14 13.30
C VAL A 227 11.11 -5.47 14.69
N ARG A 228 10.77 -6.19 15.77
CA ARG A 228 10.81 -5.66 17.13
C ARG A 228 12.14 -5.89 17.83
N GLU A 229 13.01 -6.75 17.32
CA GLU A 229 14.34 -6.92 17.87
C GLU A 229 15.22 -5.75 17.41
N PRO A 230 15.93 -5.05 18.33
CA PRO A 230 16.86 -4.02 17.93
C PRO A 230 17.92 -4.66 17.03
N GLN A 231 17.99 -4.24 15.78
CA GLN A 231 19.08 -4.59 14.89
C GLN A 231 20.36 -3.93 15.47
N ASN A 232 21.14 -4.69 16.21
CA ASN A 232 22.45 -4.28 16.66
C ASN A 232 23.35 -4.05 15.42
N GLY A 233 23.44 -2.77 15.05
CA GLY A 233 24.44 -2.24 14.11
C GLY A 233 24.31 -2.77 12.68
N HIS A 234 23.76 -1.96 11.81
CA HIS A 234 24.36 -1.57 10.53
C HIS A 234 23.38 -0.74 9.68
N HIS A 235 23.75 0.48 9.45
CA HIS A 235 23.87 1.22 8.20
C HIS A 235 22.71 1.99 7.57
N ALA A 236 22.96 3.29 7.54
CA ALA A 236 22.26 4.34 6.80
C ALA A 236 22.53 4.36 5.28
N HIS A 237 23.04 3.29 4.66
CA HIS A 237 23.52 3.32 3.26
C HIS A 237 22.80 2.37 2.29
N ASP A 238 21.71 1.70 2.69
CA ASP A 238 21.11 0.64 1.85
C ASP A 238 19.71 0.96 1.28
N HIS A 239 19.25 2.21 1.37
CA HIS A 239 17.88 2.58 0.94
C HIS A 239 17.60 2.31 -0.56
N GLU A 240 18.54 2.60 -1.46
CA GLU A 240 18.37 2.33 -2.90
C GLU A 240 18.36 0.83 -3.23
N HIS A 241 19.22 0.05 -2.57
CA HIS A 241 19.29 -1.39 -2.78
C HIS A 241 18.08 -2.15 -2.19
N GLN A 242 17.47 -1.66 -1.13
CA GLN A 242 16.29 -2.29 -0.51
C GLN A 242 15.04 -2.08 -1.36
N GLN A 243 14.83 -0.87 -1.91
CA GLN A 243 13.74 -0.58 -2.83
C GLN A 243 13.82 -1.44 -4.11
N GLN A 244 15.02 -1.59 -4.67
CA GLN A 244 15.25 -2.47 -5.83
C GLN A 244 15.05 -3.96 -5.48
N ARG A 245 15.37 -4.38 -4.26
CA ARG A 245 15.13 -5.75 -3.79
C ARG A 245 13.65 -6.03 -3.56
N ALA A 246 12.87 -5.09 -3.02
CA ALA A 246 11.43 -5.21 -2.85
C ALA A 246 10.73 -5.30 -4.21
N ALA A 247 11.06 -4.39 -5.15
CA ALA A 247 10.54 -4.43 -6.52
C ALA A 247 10.93 -5.73 -7.26
N ARG A 248 12.18 -6.19 -7.11
CA ARG A 248 12.65 -7.46 -7.70
C ARG A 248 12.02 -8.69 -7.06
N ARG A 249 11.69 -8.67 -5.77
CA ARG A 249 10.96 -9.76 -5.10
C ARG A 249 9.52 -9.84 -5.61
N GLN A 250 8.82 -8.71 -5.75
CA GLN A 250 7.49 -8.68 -6.35
C GLN A 250 7.49 -9.20 -7.79
N HIS A 251 8.45 -8.79 -8.65
CA HIS A 251 8.57 -9.31 -10.01
C HIS A 251 8.94 -10.79 -10.06
N ARG A 252 9.73 -11.29 -9.12
CA ARG A 252 10.11 -12.71 -9.08
C ARG A 252 8.95 -13.59 -8.62
N ASN A 253 8.16 -13.12 -7.64
CA ASN A 253 6.97 -13.79 -7.15
C ASN A 253 5.88 -13.86 -8.23
N HIS A 254 5.71 -12.80 -9.04
CA HIS A 254 4.81 -12.82 -10.21
C HIS A 254 5.18 -13.89 -11.25
N GLY A 255 6.48 -14.11 -11.49
CA GLY A 255 6.95 -15.13 -12.45
C GLY A 255 6.77 -16.58 -11.96
N GLN A 256 6.81 -16.81 -10.64
CA GLN A 256 6.68 -18.12 -10.03
C GLN A 256 5.21 -18.54 -9.83
N LEU A 257 4.32 -17.58 -9.57
CA LEU A 257 2.85 -17.79 -9.48
C LEU A 257 2.20 -18.26 -10.78
N LEU A 258 2.83 -18.00 -11.94
CA LEU A 258 2.35 -18.49 -13.23
C LEU A 258 2.59 -19.98 -13.44
N ALA A 259 3.49 -20.62 -12.69
CA ALA A 259 3.81 -22.04 -12.81
C ALA A 259 2.89 -22.95 -11.99
N ASP A 260 2.23 -22.44 -10.94
CA ASP A 260 1.47 -23.23 -9.96
C ASP A 260 -0.06 -22.99 -10.00
N ALA A 261 -0.61 -22.47 -11.08
CA ALA A 261 -2.03 -22.12 -11.25
C ALA A 261 -2.99 -23.32 -11.26
N GLY A 262 -3.01 -24.07 -10.17
CA GLY A 262 -3.93 -25.20 -9.96
C GLY A 262 -4.69 -25.17 -8.62
N THR A 263 -4.36 -24.27 -7.71
CA THR A 263 -4.96 -24.23 -6.35
C THR A 263 -5.48 -22.83 -6.05
N LEU A 264 -6.63 -22.76 -5.42
CA LEU A 264 -7.40 -21.56 -5.05
C LEU A 264 -6.59 -20.69 -4.08
N GLU A 265 -5.71 -19.84 -4.58
CA GLU A 265 -4.86 -18.97 -3.75
C GLU A 265 -5.50 -17.62 -3.51
N ILE A 266 -5.44 -17.19 -2.25
CA ILE A 266 -5.84 -15.86 -1.81
C ILE A 266 -4.62 -14.97 -2.03
N GLU A 267 -4.53 -14.34 -3.21
CA GLU A 267 -3.52 -13.33 -3.47
C GLU A 267 -3.92 -12.03 -2.79
N HIS A 268 -3.32 -11.75 -1.64
CA HIS A 268 -3.42 -10.48 -0.95
C HIS A 268 -2.03 -9.98 -0.61
N GLU A 269 -1.69 -8.78 -1.05
CA GLU A 269 -0.67 -8.02 -0.37
C GLU A 269 -1.23 -7.54 0.97
N PHE A 270 -0.89 -8.26 2.01
CA PHE A 270 -1.16 -7.88 3.38
C PHE A 270 0.12 -7.33 3.99
N ALA A 271 0.07 -6.13 4.52
CA ALA A 271 1.18 -5.59 5.27
C ALA A 271 0.75 -5.18 6.67
N ALA A 272 1.62 -5.36 7.64
CA ALA A 272 1.43 -4.95 9.01
C ALA A 272 2.48 -3.89 9.37
N SER A 273 2.03 -2.80 10.00
CA SER A 273 2.93 -1.81 10.58
C SER A 273 2.95 -1.97 12.09
N PRO A 274 3.97 -2.64 12.67
CA PRO A 274 4.19 -2.59 14.09
C PRO A 274 4.66 -1.18 14.49
N VAL A 275 4.02 -0.61 15.50
CA VAL A 275 4.28 0.77 15.94
C VAL A 275 4.98 0.77 17.29
N ALA A 276 6.04 1.56 17.44
CA ALA A 276 6.71 1.83 18.70
C ALA A 276 5.93 2.85 19.53
N ARG A 277 6.20 2.83 20.85
CA ARG A 277 5.69 3.84 21.80
C ARG A 277 6.35 5.20 21.58
#